data_b422d7dc3802ede8bc95c3a0ae7c40d7
#
_entry.id   b422d7dc3802ede8bc95c3a0ae7c40d7
#
_cell.length_a   1.000
_cell.length_b   1.000
_cell.length_c   1.000
_cell.angle_alpha   90.00
_cell.angle_beta   90.00
_cell.angle_gamma   90.00
#
_symmetry.space_group_name_H-M   'P 1'
#
loop_
_entity.id
_entity.type
_entity.pdbx_description
1 polymer ?
#
loop_
_entity_poly.entity_id
_entity_poly.type
_entity_poly.pdbx_seq_one_letter_code
_entity_poly.pdbx_strand_id
1 'polypeptide(L)'
;TFDRKTKKDAFYMYKAFWSDEKFVHIEGGRYTMRTIGEHSFRVISNCDEVTLKCGKYKKTLKGTHVFTFEGVEIKEGENKVTVTADGQEETVVFEGVESYPREYSLPDGATTMVRNWFLPKSDSINPEYLSTEDTIGEILKNDDIKGMVSGVAGMLVSSPLVKLVAPIKLKSLLNLKFVHISDDMKELANQY
;
A
#
# COMPACT_ATOMS: atom_id res chain seq x y z
N THR A 1 -4.54 -5.91 -16.34
CA THR A 1 -5.89 -5.80 -15.78
C THR A 1 -6.61 -7.15 -15.84
N PHE A 2 -7.72 -7.27 -15.13
CA PHE A 2 -8.53 -8.50 -15.09
C PHE A 2 -9.01 -8.91 -16.49
N ASP A 3 -9.41 -7.94 -17.31
CA ASP A 3 -9.86 -8.14 -18.70
C ASP A 3 -8.71 -8.44 -19.68
N ARG A 4 -7.46 -8.44 -19.22
CA ARG A 4 -6.22 -8.65 -19.99
C ARG A 4 -6.00 -7.65 -21.14
N LYS A 5 -6.77 -6.59 -21.24
CA LYS A 5 -6.65 -5.57 -22.30
C LYS A 5 -5.64 -4.48 -21.94
N THR A 6 -5.57 -4.10 -20.68
CA THR A 6 -4.68 -3.04 -20.20
C THR A 6 -3.50 -3.63 -19.44
N LYS A 7 -2.28 -3.29 -19.84
CA LYS A 7 -1.06 -3.65 -19.13
C LYS A 7 -0.90 -2.76 -17.90
N LYS A 8 -0.55 -3.35 -16.75
CA LYS A 8 -0.22 -2.62 -15.52
C LYS A 8 1.26 -2.26 -15.52
N ASP A 9 1.67 -1.31 -14.67
CA ASP A 9 3.09 -0.90 -14.54
C ASP A 9 4.00 -2.08 -14.22
N ALA A 10 3.53 -3.06 -13.44
CA ALA A 10 4.24 -4.30 -13.17
C ALA A 10 4.64 -5.08 -14.45
N PHE A 11 3.80 -5.06 -15.50
CA PHE A 11 4.17 -5.67 -16.77
C PHE A 11 5.40 -5.00 -17.39
N TYR A 12 5.46 -3.68 -17.37
CA TYR A 12 6.58 -2.93 -17.91
C TYR A 12 7.84 -3.09 -17.06
N MET A 13 7.68 -3.27 -15.73
CA MET A 13 8.79 -3.61 -14.86
C MET A 13 9.42 -4.96 -15.28
N TYR A 14 8.63 -6.02 -15.44
CA TYR A 14 9.14 -7.30 -15.93
C TYR A 14 9.72 -7.18 -17.33
N LYS A 15 9.07 -6.41 -18.23
CA LYS A 15 9.59 -6.19 -19.59
C LYS A 15 10.97 -5.53 -19.55
N ALA A 16 11.24 -4.60 -18.64
CA ALA A 16 12.52 -3.92 -18.50
C ALA A 16 13.66 -4.89 -18.16
N PHE A 17 13.39 -5.94 -17.37
CA PHE A 17 14.41 -6.91 -16.97
C PHE A 17 14.58 -8.10 -17.95
N TRP A 18 13.54 -8.43 -18.72
CA TRP A 18 13.51 -9.69 -19.47
C TRP A 18 13.39 -9.53 -20.97
N SER A 19 13.20 -8.32 -21.49
CA SER A 19 13.04 -8.09 -22.93
C SER A 19 14.19 -7.26 -23.50
N ASP A 20 14.67 -7.66 -24.66
CA ASP A 20 15.64 -6.88 -25.44
C ASP A 20 14.97 -5.78 -26.28
N GLU A 21 13.63 -5.85 -26.46
CA GLU A 21 12.88 -4.82 -27.16
C GLU A 21 12.89 -3.51 -26.39
N LYS A 22 13.50 -2.47 -26.97
CA LYS A 22 13.62 -1.15 -26.36
C LYS A 22 12.25 -0.50 -26.18
N PHE A 23 12.02 0.10 -25.01
CA PHE A 23 10.79 0.82 -24.70
C PHE A 23 11.02 1.85 -23.59
N VAL A 24 10.08 2.77 -23.47
CA VAL A 24 9.91 3.66 -22.32
C VAL A 24 8.47 3.59 -21.83
N HIS A 25 8.26 3.74 -20.54
CA HIS A 25 6.93 3.74 -19.94
C HIS A 25 6.85 4.67 -18.74
N ILE A 26 5.88 5.57 -18.73
CA ILE A 26 5.60 6.47 -17.60
C ILE A 26 4.76 5.71 -16.57
N GLU A 27 5.34 5.42 -15.39
CA GLU A 27 4.63 4.74 -14.31
C GLU A 27 3.44 5.58 -13.82
N GLY A 28 2.32 4.91 -13.59
CA GLY A 28 1.09 5.56 -13.13
C GLY A 28 0.40 6.44 -14.18
N GLY A 29 0.78 6.33 -15.46
CA GLY A 29 0.18 7.12 -16.55
C GLY A 29 -1.32 6.90 -16.77
N ARG A 30 -1.90 5.86 -16.14
CA ARG A 30 -3.35 5.64 -16.14
C ARG A 30 -4.12 6.53 -15.18
N TYR A 31 -3.46 7.07 -14.17
CA TYR A 31 -4.02 8.01 -13.22
C TYR A 31 -3.66 9.42 -13.70
N THR A 32 -4.45 9.93 -14.63
CA THR A 32 -4.12 11.15 -15.37
C THR A 32 -4.31 12.44 -14.58
N MET A 33 -5.12 12.43 -13.52
CA MET A 33 -5.27 13.60 -12.66
C MET A 33 -4.15 13.65 -11.62
N ARG A 34 -3.52 14.83 -11.49
CA ARG A 34 -2.45 15.11 -10.53
C ARG A 34 -2.75 16.42 -9.80
N THR A 35 -2.40 16.51 -8.53
CA THR A 35 -2.50 17.81 -7.85
C THR A 35 -1.53 18.82 -8.46
N ILE A 36 -1.91 20.10 -8.43
CA ILE A 36 -1.03 21.20 -8.86
C ILE A 36 0.18 21.25 -7.93
N GLY A 37 1.39 21.43 -8.50
CA GLY A 37 2.64 21.53 -7.75
C GLY A 37 3.73 20.60 -8.28
N GLU A 38 4.76 20.41 -7.48
CA GLU A 38 5.90 19.57 -7.83
C GLU A 38 5.60 18.09 -7.59
N HIS A 39 5.95 17.27 -8.58
CA HIS A 39 5.78 15.82 -8.56
C HIS A 39 7.07 15.09 -8.91
N SER A 40 7.16 13.86 -8.44
CA SER A 40 8.14 12.88 -8.88
C SER A 40 7.51 11.95 -9.91
N PHE A 41 8.14 11.81 -11.07
CA PHE A 41 7.73 10.87 -12.11
C PHE A 41 8.74 9.74 -12.22
N ARG A 42 8.23 8.51 -12.16
CA ARG A 42 9.04 7.32 -12.41
C ARG A 42 8.80 6.83 -13.83
N VAL A 43 9.90 6.51 -14.50
CA VAL A 43 9.90 5.97 -15.86
C VAL A 43 10.57 4.61 -15.84
N ILE A 44 9.93 3.62 -16.43
CA ILE A 44 10.43 2.26 -16.56
C ILE A 44 10.94 2.08 -18.01
N SER A 45 12.17 1.62 -18.15
CA SER A 45 12.80 1.42 -19.47
C SER A 45 13.94 0.42 -19.35
N ASN A 46 14.25 -0.26 -20.45
CA ASN A 46 15.48 -1.06 -20.61
C ASN A 46 16.56 -0.35 -21.44
N CYS A 47 16.44 0.98 -21.59
CA CYS A 47 17.48 1.83 -22.19
C CYS A 47 18.38 2.39 -21.09
N ASP A 48 19.64 2.75 -21.44
CA ASP A 48 20.64 3.25 -20.50
C ASP A 48 20.45 4.75 -20.17
N GLU A 49 19.75 5.47 -21.03
CA GLU A 49 19.52 6.91 -20.89
C GLU A 49 18.08 7.24 -21.25
N VAL A 50 17.40 7.99 -20.37
CA VAL A 50 16.01 8.43 -20.56
C VAL A 50 15.91 9.91 -20.38
N THR A 51 15.19 10.59 -21.28
CA THR A 51 14.88 12.02 -21.20
C THR A 51 13.40 12.21 -20.92
N LEU A 52 13.06 13.00 -19.89
CA LEU A 52 11.69 13.44 -19.62
C LEU A 52 11.56 14.93 -19.92
N LYS A 53 10.46 15.31 -20.57
CA LYS A 53 10.07 16.69 -20.87
C LYS A 53 8.63 16.95 -20.40
N CYS A 54 8.46 18.05 -19.65
CA CYS A 54 7.15 18.58 -19.26
C CYS A 54 7.22 20.11 -19.27
N GLY A 55 6.55 20.77 -20.19
CA GLY A 55 6.64 22.23 -20.36
C GLY A 55 8.11 22.72 -20.49
N LYS A 56 8.56 23.50 -19.51
CA LYS A 56 9.95 24.00 -19.45
C LYS A 56 10.92 22.99 -18.82
N TYR A 57 10.42 22.01 -18.09
CA TYR A 57 11.24 20.96 -17.49
C TYR A 57 11.76 20.02 -18.58
N LYS A 58 13.07 19.83 -18.62
CA LYS A 58 13.72 18.84 -19.46
C LYS A 58 14.93 18.29 -18.71
N LYS A 59 14.96 17.01 -18.47
CA LYS A 59 16.07 16.35 -17.77
C LYS A 59 16.35 14.99 -18.41
N THR A 60 17.63 14.65 -18.49
CA THR A 60 18.09 13.35 -18.96
C THR A 60 18.77 12.64 -17.78
N LEU A 61 18.43 11.38 -17.57
CA LEU A 61 19.03 10.53 -16.55
C LEU A 61 19.68 9.33 -17.20
N LYS A 62 20.81 8.90 -16.65
CA LYS A 62 21.46 7.62 -16.97
C LYS A 62 21.21 6.64 -15.83
N GLY A 63 20.97 5.40 -16.17
CA GLY A 63 20.68 4.38 -15.18
C GLY A 63 20.20 3.08 -15.81
N THR A 64 19.53 2.25 -15.02
CA THR A 64 18.98 0.98 -15.47
C THR A 64 17.57 0.79 -14.94
N HIS A 65 16.65 0.37 -15.79
CA HIS A 65 15.29 -0.08 -15.52
C HIS A 65 14.34 0.94 -14.91
N VAL A 66 14.73 1.73 -13.90
CA VAL A 66 13.86 2.72 -13.25
C VAL A 66 14.57 4.06 -13.15
N PHE A 67 13.95 5.11 -13.66
CA PHE A 67 14.45 6.48 -13.70
C PHE A 67 13.48 7.37 -12.94
N THR A 68 13.93 8.05 -11.89
CA THR A 68 13.10 8.93 -11.07
C THR A 68 13.43 10.39 -11.38
N PHE A 69 12.45 11.11 -11.92
CA PHE A 69 12.52 12.53 -12.26
C PHE A 69 11.79 13.33 -11.19
N GLU A 70 12.54 14.04 -10.37
CA GLU A 70 12.03 14.87 -9.27
C GLU A 70 11.86 16.32 -9.70
N GLY A 71 10.96 17.07 -9.05
CA GLY A 71 10.74 18.50 -9.27
C GLY A 71 10.03 18.80 -10.59
N VAL A 72 9.21 17.89 -11.10
CA VAL A 72 8.40 18.14 -12.30
C VAL A 72 7.15 18.91 -11.90
N GLU A 73 7.04 20.17 -12.32
CA GLU A 73 5.92 21.05 -12.00
C GLU A 73 4.69 20.69 -12.86
N ILE A 74 3.58 20.35 -12.20
CA ILE A 74 2.25 20.19 -12.79
C ILE A 74 1.45 21.47 -12.54
N LYS A 75 0.97 22.09 -13.59
CA LYS A 75 0.16 23.31 -13.57
C LYS A 75 -1.31 22.97 -13.72
N GLU A 76 -2.18 23.91 -13.37
CA GLU A 76 -3.60 23.79 -13.63
C GLU A 76 -3.89 23.48 -15.11
N GLY A 77 -4.81 22.55 -15.35
CA GLY A 77 -5.19 22.08 -16.67
C GLY A 77 -4.20 21.07 -17.28
N GLU A 78 -4.08 21.05 -18.59
CA GLU A 78 -3.34 20.02 -19.32
C GLU A 78 -1.81 20.19 -19.22
N ASN A 79 -1.13 19.12 -18.83
CA ASN A 79 0.33 19.01 -18.77
C ASN A 79 0.78 17.80 -19.58
N LYS A 80 1.42 18.07 -20.71
CA LYS A 80 1.97 17.02 -21.57
C LYS A 80 3.34 16.56 -21.05
N VAL A 81 3.39 15.34 -20.56
CA VAL A 81 4.66 14.68 -20.15
C VAL A 81 5.08 13.72 -21.24
N THR A 82 6.26 13.93 -21.78
CA THR A 82 6.86 13.10 -22.84
C THR A 82 8.17 12.50 -22.34
N VAL A 83 8.35 11.21 -22.53
CA VAL A 83 9.61 10.52 -22.26
C VAL A 83 10.16 9.90 -23.53
N THR A 84 11.48 9.98 -23.70
CA THR A 84 12.18 9.46 -24.89
C THR A 84 13.43 8.71 -24.50
N ALA A 85 13.72 7.60 -25.17
CA ALA A 85 14.96 6.83 -25.06
C ALA A 85 15.15 5.95 -26.30
N ASP A 86 16.35 5.92 -26.87
CA ASP A 86 16.73 5.07 -28.00
C ASP A 86 15.68 5.06 -29.15
N GLY A 87 15.16 6.23 -29.51
CA GLY A 87 14.15 6.38 -30.55
C GLY A 87 12.72 5.95 -30.16
N GLN A 88 12.54 5.48 -28.92
CA GLN A 88 11.21 5.22 -28.34
C GLN A 88 10.65 6.47 -27.69
N GLU A 89 9.34 6.66 -27.75
CA GLU A 89 8.65 7.78 -27.12
C GLU A 89 7.33 7.32 -26.51
N GLU A 90 7.03 7.79 -25.31
CA GLU A 90 5.71 7.74 -24.72
C GLU A 90 5.30 9.13 -24.26
N THR A 91 4.03 9.48 -24.50
CA THR A 91 3.45 10.74 -24.06
C THR A 91 2.17 10.47 -23.29
N VAL A 92 2.06 11.08 -22.11
CA VAL A 92 0.84 11.10 -21.31
C VAL A 92 0.46 12.55 -21.02
N VAL A 93 -0.82 12.87 -21.17
CA VAL A 93 -1.37 14.16 -20.77
C VAL A 93 -1.96 14.02 -19.38
N PHE A 94 -1.39 14.76 -18.42
CA PHE A 94 -1.88 14.84 -17.06
C PHE A 94 -2.68 16.12 -16.89
N GLU A 95 -3.82 16.03 -16.21
CA GLU A 95 -4.64 17.15 -15.82
C GLU A 95 -4.28 17.60 -14.41
N GLY A 96 -3.84 18.85 -14.26
CA GLY A 96 -3.55 19.47 -12.98
C GLY A 96 -4.84 19.92 -12.30
N VAL A 97 -5.13 19.38 -11.11
CA VAL A 97 -6.34 19.63 -10.32
C VAL A 97 -5.97 20.09 -8.90
N GLU A 98 -6.86 20.80 -8.21
CA GLU A 98 -6.63 21.23 -6.83
C GLU A 98 -6.57 20.06 -5.85
N SER A 99 -7.39 19.04 -6.08
CA SER A 99 -7.46 17.84 -5.24
C SER A 99 -7.68 16.58 -6.06
N TYR A 100 -7.17 15.44 -5.56
CA TYR A 100 -7.40 14.16 -6.23
C TYR A 100 -8.89 13.79 -6.24
N PRO A 101 -9.39 13.21 -7.35
CA PRO A 101 -10.73 12.64 -7.39
C PRO A 101 -10.86 11.50 -6.37
N ARG A 102 -12.06 11.34 -5.82
CA ARG A 102 -12.35 10.33 -4.81
C ARG A 102 -12.04 8.90 -5.30
N GLU A 103 -12.15 8.65 -6.58
CA GLU A 103 -11.86 7.37 -7.22
C GLU A 103 -10.38 6.96 -7.10
N TYR A 104 -9.48 7.90 -6.81
CA TYR A 104 -8.05 7.61 -6.59
C TYR A 104 -7.73 7.29 -5.13
N SER A 105 -8.70 7.42 -4.25
CA SER A 105 -8.59 7.06 -2.84
C SER A 105 -9.15 5.67 -2.61
N LEU A 106 -8.60 4.96 -1.62
CA LEU A 106 -9.21 3.72 -1.16
C LEU A 106 -10.58 4.03 -0.55
N PRO A 107 -11.57 3.14 -0.74
CA PRO A 107 -12.86 3.25 -0.05
C PRO A 107 -12.67 3.35 1.47
N ASP A 108 -13.57 4.08 2.13
CA ASP A 108 -13.58 4.18 3.59
C ASP A 108 -13.63 2.77 4.21
N GLY A 109 -12.74 2.49 5.15
CA GLY A 109 -12.61 1.15 5.76
C GLY A 109 -11.84 0.13 4.93
N ALA A 110 -11.34 0.49 3.75
CA ALA A 110 -10.45 -0.40 3.00
C ALA A 110 -9.10 -0.53 3.70
N THR A 111 -8.60 -1.75 3.78
CA THR A 111 -7.27 -2.03 4.31
C THR A 111 -6.23 -2.16 3.19
N THR A 112 -5.03 -1.65 3.44
CA THR A 112 -3.86 -1.89 2.58
C THR A 112 -3.16 -3.21 2.89
N MET A 113 -3.62 -3.94 3.90
CA MET A 113 -3.03 -5.23 4.27
C MET A 113 -3.29 -6.28 3.18
N VAL A 114 -2.22 -6.90 2.72
CA VAL A 114 -2.33 -8.03 1.78
C VAL A 114 -2.76 -9.26 2.58
N ARG A 115 -3.98 -9.73 2.36
CA ARG A 115 -4.42 -11.02 2.90
C ARG A 115 -3.58 -12.15 2.29
N ASN A 116 -3.12 -13.04 3.12
CA ASN A 116 -2.56 -14.29 2.66
C ASN A 116 -3.69 -15.22 2.19
N TRP A 117 -4.03 -15.15 0.92
CA TRP A 117 -5.10 -15.95 0.30
C TRP A 117 -4.79 -17.45 0.20
N PHE A 118 -3.55 -17.85 0.53
CA PHE A 118 -3.18 -19.27 0.65
C PHE A 118 -3.58 -19.87 2.00
N LEU A 119 -3.87 -19.04 3.00
CA LEU A 119 -4.42 -19.54 4.25
C LEU A 119 -5.91 -19.86 4.03
N PRO A 120 -6.36 -21.07 4.35
CA PRO A 120 -7.76 -21.38 4.31
C PRO A 120 -8.50 -20.39 5.22
N LYS A 121 -9.64 -19.88 4.77
CA LYS A 121 -10.61 -19.25 5.68
C LYS A 121 -11.05 -20.33 6.65
N SER A 122 -10.38 -20.45 7.78
CA SER A 122 -10.79 -21.40 8.79
C SER A 122 -11.73 -20.69 9.74
N ASP A 123 -13.00 -21.10 9.72
CA ASP A 123 -13.91 -20.82 10.82
C ASP A 123 -13.53 -21.64 12.07
N SER A 124 -12.52 -22.51 11.95
CA SER A 124 -12.00 -23.33 13.04
C SER A 124 -10.83 -22.63 13.72
N ILE A 125 -11.05 -22.23 14.96
CA ILE A 125 -10.01 -21.75 15.84
C ILE A 125 -9.11 -22.95 16.19
N ASN A 126 -7.80 -22.82 15.92
CA ASN A 126 -6.88 -23.87 16.34
C ASN A 126 -6.68 -23.77 17.87
N PRO A 127 -7.05 -24.82 18.64
CA PRO A 127 -6.97 -24.77 20.10
C PRO A 127 -5.52 -24.71 20.65
N GLU A 128 -4.52 -24.90 19.79
CA GLU A 128 -3.11 -24.79 20.16
C GLU A 128 -2.59 -23.35 20.18
N TYR A 129 -3.35 -22.41 19.57
CA TYR A 129 -2.96 -21.01 19.47
C TYR A 129 -3.96 -20.11 20.18
N LEU A 130 -3.46 -19.02 20.74
CA LEU A 130 -4.31 -17.98 21.32
C LEU A 130 -5.15 -17.29 20.24
N SER A 131 -6.41 -17.02 20.54
CA SER A 131 -7.37 -16.43 19.61
C SER A 131 -8.20 -15.32 20.26
N THR A 132 -9.00 -14.63 19.48
CA THR A 132 -9.97 -13.65 20.00
C THR A 132 -11.11 -14.29 20.78
N GLU A 133 -11.28 -15.61 20.71
CA GLU A 133 -12.25 -16.38 21.51
C GLU A 133 -11.74 -16.72 22.91
N ASP A 134 -10.43 -16.62 23.13
CA ASP A 134 -9.86 -16.83 24.45
C ASP A 134 -10.17 -15.69 25.40
N THR A 135 -10.19 -15.99 26.68
CA THR A 135 -10.38 -14.98 27.72
C THR A 135 -9.10 -14.16 27.91
N ILE A 136 -9.25 -12.93 28.35
CA ILE A 136 -8.12 -12.07 28.70
C ILE A 136 -7.20 -12.76 29.73
N GLY A 137 -7.78 -13.50 30.66
CA GLY A 137 -7.01 -14.24 31.65
C GLY A 137 -6.14 -15.36 31.06
N GLU A 138 -6.62 -16.04 30.01
CA GLU A 138 -5.86 -17.07 29.29
C GLU A 138 -4.74 -16.43 28.45
N ILE A 139 -5.04 -15.38 27.75
CA ILE A 139 -4.08 -14.61 26.94
C ILE A 139 -2.91 -14.08 27.80
N LEU A 140 -3.22 -13.54 28.99
CA LEU A 140 -2.21 -12.99 29.90
C LEU A 140 -1.41 -14.06 30.65
N LYS A 141 -1.69 -15.36 30.49
CA LYS A 141 -0.81 -16.45 30.97
C LYS A 141 0.39 -16.64 30.05
N ASN A 142 0.31 -16.22 28.79
CA ASN A 142 1.45 -16.24 27.89
C ASN A 142 2.43 -15.13 28.24
N ASP A 143 3.63 -15.48 28.64
CA ASP A 143 4.64 -14.54 29.14
C ASP A 143 5.12 -13.53 28.08
N ASP A 144 5.17 -13.94 26.79
CA ASP A 144 5.56 -13.06 25.70
C ASP A 144 4.51 -11.97 25.46
N ILE A 145 3.24 -12.36 25.44
CA ILE A 145 2.12 -11.40 25.28
C ILE A 145 2.01 -10.50 26.51
N LYS A 146 2.17 -11.06 27.70
CA LYS A 146 2.18 -10.29 28.94
C LYS A 146 3.31 -9.25 28.93
N GLY A 147 4.48 -9.60 28.43
CA GLY A 147 5.60 -8.68 28.25
C GLY A 147 5.26 -7.54 27.29
N MET A 148 4.69 -7.84 26.11
CA MET A 148 4.27 -6.86 25.12
C MET A 148 3.19 -5.92 25.67
N VAL A 149 2.15 -6.46 26.29
CA VAL A 149 1.05 -5.67 26.87
C VAL A 149 1.53 -4.83 28.05
N SER A 150 2.46 -5.34 28.86
CA SER A 150 3.04 -4.58 29.96
C SER A 150 3.87 -3.38 29.50
N GLY A 151 4.48 -3.45 28.33
CA GLY A 151 5.19 -2.32 27.70
C GLY A 151 4.26 -1.16 27.32
N VAL A 152 3.01 -1.47 26.92
CA VAL A 152 2.03 -0.48 26.46
C VAL A 152 1.02 -0.11 27.56
N ALA A 153 0.63 -1.05 28.39
CA ALA A 153 -0.43 -0.91 29.40
C ALA A 153 -0.07 -1.54 30.75
N GLY A 154 1.19 -1.45 31.16
CA GLY A 154 1.73 -2.14 32.34
C GLY A 154 0.97 -1.80 33.64
N MET A 155 0.49 -0.56 33.78
CA MET A 155 -0.33 -0.13 34.92
C MET A 155 -1.69 -0.86 34.95
N LEU A 156 -2.28 -1.18 33.80
CA LEU A 156 -3.54 -1.93 33.70
C LEU A 156 -3.32 -3.42 33.97
N VAL A 157 -2.27 -4.01 33.43
CA VAL A 157 -1.96 -5.45 33.61
C VAL A 157 -1.63 -5.80 35.07
N SER A 158 -1.02 -4.87 35.79
CA SER A 158 -0.68 -5.02 37.22
C SER A 158 -1.80 -4.61 38.17
N SER A 159 -2.90 -4.04 37.63
CA SER A 159 -4.04 -3.56 38.41
C SER A 159 -4.95 -4.70 38.90
N PRO A 160 -5.55 -4.59 40.07
CA PRO A 160 -6.63 -5.50 40.52
C PRO A 160 -7.83 -5.57 39.55
N LEU A 161 -8.00 -4.56 38.67
CA LEU A 161 -9.04 -4.53 37.63
C LEU A 161 -8.89 -5.62 36.59
N VAL A 162 -7.68 -6.13 36.37
CA VAL A 162 -7.46 -7.27 35.47
C VAL A 162 -8.30 -8.48 35.88
N LYS A 163 -8.47 -8.73 37.18
CA LYS A 163 -9.30 -9.84 37.66
C LYS A 163 -10.77 -9.70 37.25
N LEU A 164 -11.24 -8.48 37.04
CA LEU A 164 -12.61 -8.21 36.60
C LEU A 164 -12.81 -8.49 35.12
N VAL A 165 -11.79 -8.23 34.30
CA VAL A 165 -11.84 -8.43 32.83
C VAL A 165 -11.30 -9.79 32.40
N ALA A 166 -10.58 -10.48 33.27
CA ALA A 166 -9.98 -11.80 32.99
C ALA A 166 -10.97 -12.84 32.41
N PRO A 167 -12.22 -12.94 32.85
CA PRO A 167 -13.18 -13.91 32.28
C PRO A 167 -13.80 -13.45 30.96
N ILE A 168 -13.54 -12.24 30.52
CA ILE A 168 -14.12 -11.67 29.29
C ILE A 168 -13.31 -12.15 28.08
N LYS A 169 -13.99 -12.61 27.05
CA LYS A 169 -13.35 -12.96 25.75
C LYS A 169 -12.79 -11.70 25.09
N LEU A 170 -11.60 -11.83 24.47
CA LEU A 170 -10.96 -10.70 23.78
C LEU A 170 -11.89 -10.09 22.73
N LYS A 171 -12.59 -10.89 21.93
CA LYS A 171 -13.53 -10.37 20.91
C LYS A 171 -14.62 -9.48 21.48
N SER A 172 -15.05 -9.71 22.72
CA SER A 172 -16.08 -8.90 23.37
C SER A 172 -15.56 -7.50 23.70
N LEU A 173 -14.28 -7.38 24.08
CA LEU A 173 -13.61 -6.09 24.27
C LEU A 173 -13.37 -5.37 22.94
N LEU A 174 -12.96 -6.09 21.90
CA LEU A 174 -12.71 -5.55 20.57
C LEU A 174 -13.98 -5.01 19.88
N ASN A 175 -15.16 -5.48 20.30
CA ASN A 175 -16.46 -5.04 19.79
C ASN A 175 -17.05 -3.85 20.57
N LEU A 176 -16.36 -3.33 21.58
CA LEU A 176 -16.83 -2.13 22.27
C LEU A 176 -16.76 -0.90 21.36
N LYS A 177 -17.80 -0.05 21.39
CA LYS A 177 -17.97 1.10 20.49
C LYS A 177 -16.81 2.10 20.45
N PHE A 178 -15.93 2.09 21.44
CA PHE A 178 -14.76 2.97 21.52
C PHE A 178 -13.44 2.30 21.07
N VAL A 179 -13.49 1.01 20.73
CA VAL A 179 -12.34 0.26 20.18
C VAL A 179 -12.56 0.07 18.68
N HIS A 180 -11.97 0.95 17.88
CA HIS A 180 -12.05 0.88 16.42
C HIS A 180 -10.97 -0.06 15.86
N ILE A 181 -11.26 -1.35 15.88
CA ILE A 181 -10.42 -2.36 15.24
C ILE A 181 -11.17 -2.89 14.03
N SER A 182 -10.52 -2.87 12.86
CA SER A 182 -11.11 -3.40 11.63
C SER A 182 -11.34 -4.91 11.74
N ASP A 183 -12.34 -5.42 11.03
CA ASP A 183 -12.62 -6.86 11.03
C ASP A 183 -11.44 -7.67 10.48
N ASP A 184 -10.66 -7.10 9.57
CA ASP A 184 -9.43 -7.72 9.06
C ASP A 184 -8.36 -7.90 10.14
N MET A 185 -8.23 -6.96 11.08
CA MET A 185 -7.31 -7.11 12.22
C MET A 185 -7.78 -8.17 13.21
N LYS A 186 -9.10 -8.32 13.39
CA LYS A 186 -9.67 -9.39 14.23
C LYS A 186 -9.43 -10.76 13.61
N GLU A 187 -9.58 -10.87 12.27
CA GLU A 187 -9.30 -12.11 11.52
C GLU A 187 -7.81 -12.46 11.55
N LEU A 188 -6.93 -11.45 11.43
CA LEU A 188 -5.48 -11.65 11.53
C LEU A 188 -5.07 -12.17 12.92
N ALA A 189 -5.67 -11.66 14.00
CA ALA A 189 -5.40 -12.11 15.37
C ALA A 189 -5.79 -13.58 15.62
N ASN A 190 -6.68 -14.15 14.78
CA ASN A 190 -7.08 -15.56 14.86
C ASN A 190 -6.24 -16.50 13.97
N GLN A 191 -5.28 -15.96 13.21
CA GLN A 191 -4.44 -16.73 12.26
C GLN A 191 -3.05 -17.04 12.81
N TYR A 192 -2.70 -16.46 13.95
CA TYR A 192 -1.44 -16.66 14.67
C TYR A 192 -1.71 -17.21 16.08
#